data_0f8f1ec2c62912d68d393e4444d42f4a
#
_entry.id   0f8f1ec2c62912d68d393e4444d42f4a
#
_cell.length_a   1.000
_cell.length_b   1.000
_cell.length_c   1.000
_cell.angle_alpha   90.00
_cell.angle_beta   90.00
_cell.angle_gamma   90.00
#
_symmetry.space_group_name_H-M   'P 1'
#
loop_
_entity.id
_entity.type
_entity.pdbx_description
1 polymer ?
#
loop_
_entity_poly.entity_id
_entity_poly.type
_entity_poly.pdbx_seq_one_letter_code
_entity_poly.pdbx_strand_id
1 'polypeptide(L)'
;MYTLKFEEKVCAACPSADCLLKCQYMSFAGHDEAHGEMMKIVRGEESRVLQDCATCYACEEYCKRGNHPFYLISERREEKGMFTAPRPITNQWINMTRMQGKYMVGQVKDKALSCCFIPDLGILGTGEIFRDVTPAAAFGAEFMCPAVHTHFARMSVVKERLPLVIENFQKLGAKEVICLHDECYGT
;
A
#
# COMPACT_ATOMS: atom_id res chain seq x y z
N MET A 1 9.78 -10.22 -9.20
CA MET A 1 9.76 -8.81 -8.75
C MET A 1 8.42 -8.22 -9.15
N TYR A 2 7.53 -7.99 -8.19
CA TYR A 2 6.24 -7.37 -8.46
C TYR A 2 6.49 -5.88 -8.64
N THR A 3 6.36 -5.39 -9.86
CA THR A 3 6.35 -3.97 -10.17
C THR A 3 4.95 -3.59 -10.59
N LEU A 4 4.33 -2.66 -9.89
CA LEU A 4 3.12 -2.02 -10.39
C LEU A 4 3.47 -1.34 -11.71
N LYS A 5 2.85 -1.80 -12.78
CA LYS A 5 3.08 -1.24 -14.11
C LYS A 5 2.16 -0.04 -14.30
N PHE A 6 2.67 1.15 -14.03
CA PHE A 6 2.00 2.35 -14.49
C PHE A 6 2.21 2.51 -16.00
N GLU A 7 1.13 2.66 -16.74
CA GLU A 7 1.15 2.84 -18.18
C GLU A 7 0.82 4.30 -18.55
N GLU A 8 1.85 5.05 -18.92
CA GLU A 8 1.71 6.46 -19.30
C GLU A 8 0.66 6.67 -20.40
N LYS A 9 0.68 5.83 -21.45
CA LYS A 9 -0.27 5.92 -22.58
C LYS A 9 -1.72 5.75 -22.14
N VAL A 10 -1.97 4.86 -21.17
CA VAL A 10 -3.30 4.63 -20.60
C VAL A 10 -3.76 5.87 -19.84
N CYS A 11 -2.88 6.51 -19.08
CA CYS A 11 -3.18 7.75 -18.38
C CYS A 11 -3.40 8.91 -19.35
N ALA A 12 -2.52 9.08 -20.33
CA ALA A 12 -2.59 10.16 -21.31
C ALA A 12 -3.90 10.14 -22.12
N ALA A 13 -4.43 8.94 -22.40
CA ALA A 13 -5.70 8.75 -23.10
C ALA A 13 -6.91 8.66 -22.15
N CYS A 14 -6.79 9.04 -20.88
CA CYS A 14 -7.86 8.89 -19.91
C CYS A 14 -8.98 9.94 -20.13
N PRO A 15 -10.23 9.51 -20.39
CA PRO A 15 -11.31 10.45 -20.69
C PRO A 15 -11.99 11.03 -19.46
N SER A 16 -11.70 10.52 -18.25
CA SER A 16 -12.47 10.87 -17.06
C SER A 16 -11.65 11.58 -15.96
N ALA A 17 -10.37 11.28 -15.82
CA ALA A 17 -9.52 11.73 -14.71
C ALA A 17 -10.15 11.54 -13.32
N ASP A 18 -11.02 10.52 -13.16
CA ASP A 18 -11.80 10.27 -11.94
C ASP A 18 -10.93 10.10 -10.70
N CYS A 19 -9.70 9.60 -10.87
CA CYS A 19 -8.75 9.44 -9.77
C CYS A 19 -8.47 10.76 -9.00
N LEU A 20 -8.47 11.88 -9.70
CA LEU A 20 -8.29 13.20 -9.09
C LEU A 20 -9.61 13.97 -8.95
N LEU A 21 -10.53 13.89 -9.92
CA LEU A 21 -11.81 14.59 -9.84
C LEU A 21 -12.66 14.15 -8.64
N LYS A 22 -12.56 12.89 -8.22
CA LYS A 22 -13.27 12.35 -7.06
C LYS A 22 -12.47 12.43 -5.76
N CYS A 23 -11.30 13.07 -5.80
CA CYS A 23 -10.51 13.24 -4.59
C CYS A 23 -11.29 14.05 -3.55
N GLN A 24 -11.36 13.53 -2.31
CA GLN A 24 -12.08 14.19 -1.22
C GLN A 24 -11.28 15.33 -0.59
N TYR A 25 -9.99 15.41 -0.85
CA TYR A 25 -9.06 16.35 -0.21
C TYR A 25 -8.61 17.48 -1.14
N MET A 26 -8.83 17.30 -2.45
CA MET A 26 -8.44 18.29 -3.46
C MET A 26 -9.61 18.56 -4.38
N SER A 27 -9.79 19.81 -4.80
CA SER A 27 -10.79 20.20 -5.78
C SER A 27 -10.12 20.61 -7.08
N PHE A 28 -10.73 20.22 -8.19
CA PHE A 28 -10.31 20.56 -9.55
C PHE A 28 -11.49 21.17 -10.29
N ALA A 29 -11.25 22.16 -11.13
CA ALA A 29 -12.30 22.84 -11.88
C ALA A 29 -12.97 21.93 -12.95
N GLY A 30 -12.29 20.86 -13.34
CA GLY A 30 -12.80 19.90 -14.29
C GLY A 30 -11.75 18.92 -14.78
N HIS A 31 -12.13 18.15 -15.79
CA HIS A 31 -11.28 17.11 -16.39
C HIS A 31 -9.89 17.62 -16.79
N ASP A 32 -9.83 18.74 -17.51
CA ASP A 32 -8.57 19.21 -18.09
C ASP A 32 -7.55 19.61 -17.01
N GLU A 33 -8.01 20.23 -15.92
CA GLU A 33 -7.14 20.54 -14.79
C GLU A 33 -6.67 19.26 -14.09
N ALA A 34 -7.60 18.38 -13.74
CA ALA A 34 -7.28 17.14 -13.05
C ALA A 34 -6.33 16.24 -13.87
N HIS A 35 -6.65 16.07 -15.15
CA HIS A 35 -5.83 15.31 -16.08
C HIS A 35 -4.45 15.97 -16.28
N GLY A 36 -4.43 17.30 -16.44
CA GLY A 36 -3.18 18.06 -16.57
C GLY A 36 -2.27 17.89 -15.37
N GLU A 37 -2.81 17.96 -14.14
CA GLU A 37 -2.04 17.72 -12.91
C GLU A 37 -1.51 16.27 -12.84
N MET A 38 -2.32 15.28 -13.22
CA MET A 38 -1.86 13.90 -13.28
C MET A 38 -0.74 13.70 -14.32
N MET A 39 -0.86 14.33 -15.48
CA MET A 39 0.18 14.26 -16.52
C MET A 39 1.48 14.95 -16.12
N LYS A 40 1.45 15.99 -15.27
CA LYS A 40 2.66 16.53 -14.65
C LYS A 40 3.35 15.47 -13.78
N ILE A 41 2.59 14.75 -12.96
CA ILE A 41 3.12 13.66 -12.13
C ILE A 41 3.74 12.56 -13.00
N VAL A 42 3.07 12.17 -14.08
CA VAL A 42 3.58 11.18 -15.05
C VAL A 42 4.95 11.61 -15.58
N ARG A 43 5.10 12.86 -15.95
CA ARG A 43 6.36 13.42 -16.49
C ARG A 43 7.40 13.76 -15.42
N GLY A 44 7.11 13.56 -14.13
CA GLY A 44 8.02 13.93 -13.03
C GLY A 44 8.10 15.42 -12.75
N GLU A 45 7.16 16.20 -13.28
CA GLU A 45 7.08 17.65 -13.07
C GLU A 45 6.51 18.00 -11.69
N GLU A 46 6.58 19.29 -11.33
CA GLU A 46 5.90 19.79 -10.13
C GLU A 46 4.38 19.78 -10.30
N SER A 47 3.70 19.27 -9.30
CA SER A 47 2.25 19.21 -9.24
C SER A 47 1.78 19.49 -7.82
N ARG A 48 0.72 20.25 -7.66
CA ARG A 48 0.10 20.48 -6.34
C ARG A 48 -0.36 19.18 -5.68
N VAL A 49 -0.70 18.17 -6.48
CA VAL A 49 -1.11 16.86 -5.96
C VAL A 49 -0.01 16.21 -5.11
N LEU A 50 1.25 16.41 -5.46
CA LEU A 50 2.37 15.89 -4.67
C LEU A 50 2.45 16.54 -3.27
N GLN A 51 1.96 17.76 -3.11
CA GLN A 51 1.94 18.47 -1.83
C GLN A 51 0.69 18.13 -1.02
N ASP A 52 -0.47 18.14 -1.66
CA ASP A 52 -1.77 18.13 -1.02
C ASP A 52 -2.35 16.72 -0.80
N CYS A 53 -1.75 15.67 -1.40
CA CYS A 53 -2.25 14.30 -1.29
C CYS A 53 -2.22 13.80 0.16
N ALA A 54 -3.40 13.44 0.68
CA ALA A 54 -3.59 12.91 2.03
C ALA A 54 -3.26 11.41 2.18
N THR A 55 -2.76 10.76 1.14
CA THR A 55 -2.37 9.33 1.12
C THR A 55 -3.49 8.35 1.50
N CYS A 56 -4.72 8.61 1.06
CA CYS A 56 -5.92 7.85 1.43
C CYS A 56 -6.24 6.67 0.49
N TYR A 57 -5.45 6.38 -0.51
CA TYR A 57 -5.64 5.32 -1.53
C TYR A 57 -6.86 5.45 -2.44
N ALA A 58 -7.83 6.31 -2.16
CA ALA A 58 -9.10 6.38 -2.88
C ALA A 58 -8.95 6.52 -4.41
N CYS A 59 -7.86 7.13 -4.88
CA CYS A 59 -7.60 7.25 -6.31
C CYS A 59 -7.33 5.92 -7.02
N GLU A 60 -6.89 4.88 -6.30
CA GLU A 60 -6.79 3.51 -6.84
C GLU A 60 -8.17 2.98 -7.23
N GLU A 61 -9.16 3.11 -6.34
CA GLU A 61 -10.54 2.69 -6.58
C GLU A 61 -11.22 3.52 -7.67
N TYR A 62 -10.90 4.82 -7.76
CA TYR A 62 -11.48 5.70 -8.76
C TYR A 62 -10.84 5.57 -10.14
N CYS A 63 -9.68 4.94 -10.24
CA CYS A 63 -9.01 4.73 -11.51
C CYS A 63 -9.66 3.61 -12.33
N LYS A 64 -10.66 3.95 -13.17
CA LYS A 64 -11.35 2.99 -14.04
C LYS A 64 -10.43 2.23 -15.01
N ARG A 65 -9.17 2.62 -15.11
CA ARG A 65 -8.17 1.99 -15.98
C ARG A 65 -7.27 1.03 -15.21
N GLY A 66 -7.38 0.96 -13.88
CA GLY A 66 -6.50 0.15 -13.04
C GLY A 66 -5.01 0.53 -13.20
N ASN A 67 -4.74 1.83 -13.33
CA ASN A 67 -3.39 2.31 -13.69
C ASN A 67 -2.58 2.85 -12.50
N HIS A 68 -3.00 2.53 -11.28
CA HIS A 68 -2.24 2.74 -10.04
C HIS A 68 -1.74 4.18 -9.79
N PRO A 69 -2.63 5.20 -9.81
CA PRO A 69 -2.23 6.60 -9.64
C PRO A 69 -1.62 6.90 -8.27
N PHE A 70 -2.11 6.28 -7.19
CA PHE A 70 -1.60 6.47 -5.84
C PHE A 70 -0.13 6.09 -5.73
N TYR A 71 0.24 4.94 -6.29
CA TYR A 71 1.61 4.46 -6.21
C TYR A 71 2.56 5.33 -7.01
N LEU A 72 2.14 5.82 -8.18
CA LEU A 72 2.93 6.78 -8.94
C LEU A 72 3.13 8.08 -8.16
N ILE A 73 2.07 8.63 -7.55
CA ILE A 73 2.15 9.84 -6.70
C ILE A 73 3.18 9.61 -5.58
N SER A 74 3.10 8.47 -4.90
CA SER A 74 4.00 8.14 -3.78
C SER A 74 5.46 7.95 -4.25
N GLU A 75 5.68 7.33 -5.40
CA GLU A 75 7.02 7.22 -6.01
C GLU A 75 7.61 8.59 -6.34
N ARG A 76 6.83 9.47 -6.97
CA ARG A 76 7.28 10.84 -7.29
C ARG A 76 7.58 11.67 -6.04
N ARG A 77 6.80 11.46 -4.95
CA ARG A 77 7.11 12.08 -3.65
C ARG A 77 8.45 11.58 -3.10
N GLU A 78 8.72 10.28 -3.16
CA GLU A 78 9.99 9.73 -2.72
C GLU A 78 11.15 10.27 -3.53
N GLU A 79 11.05 10.30 -4.86
CA GLU A 79 12.06 10.86 -5.77
C GLU A 79 12.39 12.32 -5.47
N LYS A 80 11.38 13.09 -5.08
CA LYS A 80 11.52 14.52 -4.74
C LYS A 80 11.87 14.75 -3.25
N GLY A 81 11.97 13.69 -2.45
CA GLY A 81 12.24 13.81 -1.01
C GLY A 81 11.07 14.41 -0.21
N MET A 82 9.85 14.35 -0.74
CA MET A 82 8.63 14.88 -0.12
C MET A 82 8.00 13.86 0.82
N PHE A 83 8.64 13.63 1.96
CA PHE A 83 8.15 12.67 2.93
C PHE A 83 7.04 13.27 3.81
N THR A 84 6.01 12.48 4.08
CA THR A 84 4.83 12.90 4.87
C THR A 84 5.07 12.83 6.38
N ALA A 85 6.18 12.25 6.82
CA ALA A 85 6.57 12.18 8.22
C ALA A 85 8.04 12.54 8.41
N PRO A 86 8.42 13.06 9.59
CA PRO A 86 9.81 13.38 9.92
C PRO A 86 10.72 12.15 9.81
N ARG A 87 11.96 12.37 9.37
CA ARG A 87 12.96 11.29 9.21
C ARG A 87 13.14 10.38 10.44
N PRO A 88 13.16 10.87 11.68
CA PRO A 88 13.25 9.99 12.84
C PRO A 88 12.11 8.98 12.91
N ILE A 89 10.88 9.41 12.62
CA ILE A 89 9.69 8.52 12.62
C ILE A 89 9.81 7.50 11.49
N THR A 90 10.09 7.93 10.28
CA THR A 90 10.24 7.01 9.13
C THR A 90 11.36 6.00 9.35
N ASN A 91 12.49 6.42 9.91
CA ASN A 91 13.61 5.52 10.22
C ASN A 91 13.27 4.52 11.34
N GLN A 92 12.48 4.92 12.33
CA GLN A 92 12.00 3.99 13.36
C GLN A 92 11.18 2.87 12.72
N TRP A 93 10.23 3.19 11.85
CA TRP A 93 9.43 2.19 11.13
C TRP A 93 10.28 1.31 10.21
N ILE A 94 11.24 1.88 9.48
CA ILE A 94 12.18 1.10 8.67
C ILE A 94 12.96 0.11 9.55
N ASN A 95 13.42 0.54 10.72
CA ASN A 95 14.12 -0.34 11.65
C ASN A 95 13.21 -1.46 12.18
N MET A 96 11.94 -1.15 12.49
CA MET A 96 10.97 -2.16 12.90
C MET A 96 10.76 -3.22 11.82
N THR A 97 10.71 -2.86 10.54
CA THR A 97 10.60 -3.83 9.44
C THR A 97 11.85 -4.70 9.25
N ARG A 98 12.95 -4.39 9.94
CA ARG A 98 14.19 -5.17 9.92
C ARG A 98 14.38 -6.02 11.17
N MET A 99 13.51 -5.89 12.16
CA MET A 99 13.57 -6.71 13.38
C MET A 99 13.18 -8.15 13.04
N GLN A 100 13.89 -9.09 13.64
CA GLN A 100 13.55 -10.51 13.52
C GLN A 100 12.57 -10.91 14.62
N GLY A 101 11.63 -11.74 14.28
CA GLY A 101 10.70 -12.33 15.23
C GLY A 101 9.59 -13.10 14.49
N LYS A 102 9.36 -14.32 14.93
CA LYS A 102 8.24 -15.14 14.46
C LYS A 102 7.33 -15.41 15.64
N TYR A 103 6.06 -15.14 15.43
CA TYR A 103 5.03 -15.67 16.30
C TYR A 103 3.95 -16.29 15.45
N MET A 104 3.71 -17.58 15.59
CA MET A 104 2.62 -18.29 14.91
C MET A 104 1.68 -18.86 15.94
N VAL A 105 0.39 -18.64 15.75
CA VAL A 105 -0.67 -19.31 16.48
C VAL A 105 -1.26 -20.37 15.58
N GLY A 106 -0.76 -21.59 15.70
CA GLY A 106 -1.28 -22.74 14.96
C GLY A 106 -0.62 -23.00 13.60
N GLN A 107 -1.00 -24.10 12.97
CA GLN A 107 -0.53 -24.51 11.65
C GLN A 107 -1.45 -23.93 10.57
N VAL A 108 -0.89 -23.16 9.65
CA VAL A 108 -1.63 -22.66 8.50
C VAL A 108 -1.98 -23.84 7.59
N LYS A 109 -3.27 -24.02 7.28
CA LYS A 109 -3.73 -25.01 6.30
C LYS A 109 -3.72 -24.42 4.91
N ASP A 110 -4.72 -23.60 4.59
CA ASP A 110 -4.85 -22.94 3.29
C ASP A 110 -4.95 -21.43 3.42
N LYS A 111 -5.59 -20.94 4.49
CA LYS A 111 -5.86 -19.52 4.71
C LYS A 111 -5.17 -19.02 5.96
N ALA A 112 -4.38 -17.98 5.81
CA ALA A 112 -3.74 -17.27 6.90
C ALA A 112 -4.41 -15.94 7.18
N LEU A 113 -4.59 -15.59 8.45
CA LEU A 113 -4.98 -14.24 8.86
C LEU A 113 -3.72 -13.44 9.14
N SER A 114 -3.49 -12.39 8.37
CA SER A 114 -2.38 -11.47 8.62
C SER A 114 -2.72 -10.52 9.76
N CYS A 115 -2.14 -10.76 10.92
CA CYS A 115 -2.27 -9.87 12.08
C CYS A 115 -1.13 -8.83 12.14
N CYS A 116 -0.34 -8.73 11.08
CA CYS A 116 0.80 -7.83 10.97
C CYS A 116 1.75 -8.00 12.17
N PHE A 117 1.97 -6.95 12.96
CA PHE A 117 2.78 -6.98 14.19
C PHE A 117 1.94 -6.97 15.47
N ILE A 118 0.62 -7.13 15.37
CA ILE A 118 -0.32 -7.08 16.51
C ILE A 118 -0.92 -8.48 16.72
N PRO A 119 -0.36 -9.31 17.61
CA PRO A 119 -0.83 -10.68 17.83
C PRO A 119 -2.24 -10.73 18.40
N ASP A 120 -2.59 -9.73 19.21
CA ASP A 120 -3.89 -9.66 19.85
C ASP A 120 -5.04 -9.57 18.83
N LEU A 121 -4.76 -9.13 17.62
CA LEU A 121 -5.73 -9.17 16.52
C LEU A 121 -6.13 -10.59 16.13
N GLY A 122 -5.28 -11.59 16.39
CA GLY A 122 -5.60 -13.00 16.19
C GLY A 122 -6.77 -13.47 17.06
N ILE A 123 -6.98 -12.86 18.23
CA ILE A 123 -8.08 -13.14 19.15
C ILE A 123 -9.42 -12.66 18.56
N LEU A 124 -9.39 -11.61 17.73
CA LEU A 124 -10.58 -11.07 17.06
C LEU A 124 -11.03 -11.91 15.88
N GLY A 125 -10.19 -12.81 15.38
CA GLY A 125 -10.49 -13.74 14.29
C GLY A 125 -11.45 -14.86 14.69
N THR A 126 -12.47 -14.57 15.52
CA THR A 126 -13.50 -15.51 15.96
C THR A 126 -14.82 -15.26 15.23
N GLY A 127 -15.48 -16.31 14.79
CA GLY A 127 -16.76 -16.21 14.09
C GLY A 127 -16.79 -16.99 12.77
N GLU A 128 -17.93 -17.02 12.12
CA GLU A 128 -18.13 -17.80 10.89
C GLU A 128 -17.21 -17.41 9.74
N ILE A 129 -16.92 -16.15 9.61
CA ILE A 129 -16.03 -15.60 8.55
C ILE A 129 -14.61 -16.17 8.69
N PHE A 130 -14.20 -16.50 9.92
CA PHE A 130 -12.86 -17.00 10.22
C PHE A 130 -12.81 -18.51 10.51
N ARG A 131 -13.90 -19.25 10.26
CA ARG A 131 -14.03 -20.67 10.62
C ARG A 131 -12.89 -21.54 10.07
N ASP A 132 -12.43 -21.25 8.85
CA ASP A 132 -11.39 -22.00 8.16
C ASP A 132 -10.07 -21.24 8.06
N VAL A 133 -9.94 -20.17 8.83
CA VAL A 133 -8.78 -19.30 8.82
C VAL A 133 -7.92 -19.57 10.03
N THR A 134 -6.67 -19.92 9.81
CA THR A 134 -5.71 -20.04 10.91
C THR A 134 -5.10 -18.66 11.15
N PRO A 135 -5.28 -18.08 12.35
CA PRO A 135 -4.57 -16.83 12.68
C PRO A 135 -3.07 -17.12 12.64
N ALA A 136 -2.41 -16.62 11.64
CA ALA A 136 -0.98 -16.48 11.61
C ALA A 136 -0.68 -15.09 12.14
N ALA A 137 -0.61 -14.95 13.44
CA ALA A 137 -0.05 -13.74 14.02
C ALA A 137 1.45 -13.81 13.77
N ALA A 138 1.84 -13.20 12.72
CA ALA A 138 3.22 -13.16 12.34
C ALA A 138 3.84 -11.90 12.92
N PHE A 139 4.43 -12.04 14.08
CA PHE A 139 5.29 -11.03 14.62
C PHE A 139 6.56 -10.90 13.80
N GLY A 140 7.01 -9.68 13.72
CA GLY A 140 8.33 -9.36 13.26
C GLY A 140 8.38 -8.99 11.78
N ALA A 141 9.54 -8.60 11.40
CA ALA A 141 9.88 -8.06 10.09
C ALA A 141 9.51 -8.98 8.91
N GLU A 142 9.42 -10.29 9.15
CA GLU A 142 9.15 -11.27 8.10
C GLU A 142 7.70 -11.23 7.59
N PHE A 143 6.78 -10.72 8.41
CA PHE A 143 5.34 -10.70 8.08
C PHE A 143 4.70 -9.33 8.26
N MET A 144 5.45 -8.37 8.79
CA MET A 144 4.96 -7.01 8.93
C MET A 144 4.72 -6.39 7.56
N CYS A 145 3.46 -6.06 7.30
CA CYS A 145 3.06 -5.38 6.08
C CYS A 145 3.80 -4.03 5.94
N PRO A 146 4.36 -3.72 4.78
CA PRO A 146 5.02 -2.45 4.55
C PRO A 146 4.06 -1.27 4.29
N ALA A 147 2.75 -1.43 4.45
CA ALA A 147 1.73 -0.44 4.13
C ALA A 147 2.03 0.97 4.69
N VAL A 148 2.49 1.06 5.94
CA VAL A 148 2.84 2.36 6.54
C VAL A 148 3.86 3.15 5.72
N HIS A 149 4.72 2.47 4.98
CA HIS A 149 5.74 3.12 4.14
C HIS A 149 5.14 3.75 2.88
N THR A 150 3.98 3.30 2.43
CA THR A 150 3.24 3.97 1.34
C THR A 150 2.76 5.34 1.79
N HIS A 151 2.24 5.44 3.03
CA HIS A 151 1.84 6.73 3.61
C HIS A 151 3.04 7.68 3.82
N PHE A 152 4.21 7.14 4.08
CA PHE A 152 5.43 7.95 4.25
C PHE A 152 6.10 8.33 2.92
N ALA A 153 5.52 7.94 1.80
CA ALA A 153 6.15 8.04 0.48
C ALA A 153 7.53 7.37 0.44
N ARG A 154 7.60 6.13 0.96
CA ARG A 154 8.80 5.28 0.98
C ARG A 154 8.58 4.02 0.15
N MET A 155 8.27 4.22 -1.12
CA MET A 155 7.96 3.13 -2.05
C MET A 155 9.13 2.17 -2.28
N SER A 156 10.37 2.65 -2.14
CA SER A 156 11.56 1.79 -2.16
C SER A 156 11.52 0.70 -1.08
N VAL A 157 11.07 1.04 0.12
CA VAL A 157 10.91 0.08 1.23
C VAL A 157 9.77 -0.90 0.96
N VAL A 158 8.67 -0.43 0.39
CA VAL A 158 7.54 -1.29 -0.01
C VAL A 158 8.00 -2.31 -1.03
N LYS A 159 8.69 -1.87 -2.08
CA LYS A 159 9.22 -2.74 -3.15
C LYS A 159 10.22 -3.78 -2.64
N GLU A 160 11.01 -3.43 -1.64
CA GLU A 160 11.95 -4.35 -0.98
C GLU A 160 11.22 -5.39 -0.13
N ARG A 161 10.21 -4.96 0.65
CA ARG A 161 9.63 -5.76 1.73
C ARG A 161 8.45 -6.61 1.32
N LEU A 162 7.56 -6.10 0.47
CA LEU A 162 6.33 -6.79 0.11
C LEU A 162 6.56 -8.20 -0.48
N PRO A 163 7.51 -8.40 -1.40
CA PRO A 163 7.81 -9.75 -1.91
C PRO A 163 8.23 -10.73 -0.82
N LEU A 164 8.98 -10.26 0.19
CA LEU A 164 9.44 -11.10 1.30
C LEU A 164 8.27 -11.52 2.20
N VAL A 165 7.33 -10.61 2.47
CA VAL A 165 6.11 -10.90 3.24
C VAL A 165 5.27 -11.96 2.52
N ILE A 166 5.05 -11.80 1.22
CA ILE A 166 4.30 -12.76 0.40
C ILE A 166 5.00 -14.13 0.41
N GLU A 167 6.31 -14.18 0.17
CA GLU A 167 7.10 -15.40 0.18
C GLU A 167 7.02 -16.13 1.53
N ASN A 168 7.06 -15.37 2.63
CA ASN A 168 6.98 -15.94 3.97
C ASN A 168 5.60 -16.55 4.25
N PHE A 169 4.51 -15.90 3.82
CA PHE A 169 3.18 -16.52 3.90
C PHE A 169 3.08 -17.80 3.06
N GLN A 170 3.66 -17.80 1.85
CA GLN A 170 3.72 -19.01 1.01
C GLN A 170 4.50 -20.13 1.67
N LYS A 171 5.64 -19.84 2.33
CA LYS A 171 6.41 -20.82 3.12
C LYS A 171 5.66 -21.40 4.29
N LEU A 172 4.67 -20.69 4.83
CA LEU A 172 3.76 -21.21 5.85
C LEU A 172 2.69 -22.15 5.27
N GLY A 173 2.59 -22.28 3.96
CA GLY A 173 1.56 -23.04 3.27
C GLY A 173 0.28 -22.26 2.97
N ALA A 174 0.26 -20.95 3.20
CA ALA A 174 -0.88 -20.12 2.89
C ALA A 174 -1.07 -20.01 1.37
N LYS A 175 -2.26 -20.33 0.89
CA LYS A 175 -2.71 -20.07 -0.49
C LYS A 175 -3.48 -18.77 -0.59
N GLU A 176 -4.06 -18.35 0.52
CA GLU A 176 -4.84 -17.12 0.65
C GLU A 176 -4.44 -16.42 1.95
N VAL A 177 -4.24 -15.11 1.89
CA VAL A 177 -3.94 -14.27 3.04
C VAL A 177 -5.09 -13.29 3.22
N ILE A 178 -5.73 -13.35 4.38
CA ILE A 178 -6.76 -12.40 4.78
C ILE A 178 -6.10 -11.27 5.53
N CYS A 179 -6.26 -10.05 5.04
CA CYS A 179 -5.76 -8.85 5.69
C CYS A 179 -6.84 -8.28 6.61
N LEU A 180 -6.51 -8.07 7.88
CA LEU A 180 -7.41 -7.40 8.84
C LEU A 180 -7.45 -5.89 8.66
N HIS A 181 -6.42 -5.35 8.05
CA HIS A 181 -6.25 -3.93 7.84
C HIS A 181 -6.39 -3.63 6.35
N ASP A 182 -7.24 -2.67 6.00
CA ASP A 182 -7.52 -2.28 4.61
C ASP A 182 -6.27 -1.84 3.85
N GLU A 183 -5.38 -1.10 4.49
CA GLU A 183 -4.11 -0.70 3.90
C GLU A 183 -3.20 -1.90 3.54
N CYS A 184 -3.27 -2.98 4.31
CA CYS A 184 -2.52 -4.20 4.00
C CYS A 184 -3.08 -4.90 2.75
N TYR A 185 -4.37 -4.76 2.49
CA TYR A 185 -5.00 -5.28 1.27
C TYR A 185 -4.64 -4.40 0.05
N GLY A 186 -4.59 -3.08 0.24
CA GLY A 186 -4.27 -2.12 -0.82
C GLY A 186 -2.78 -2.05 -1.18
N THR A 187 -1.90 -2.61 -0.35
CA THR A 187 -0.46 -2.59 -0.60
C THR A 187 -0.02 -3.79 -1.43
#